data_eb4216108bafb730c80bca3f62cf1212
#
_entry.id   eb4216108bafb730c80bca3f62cf1212
#
_cell.length_a   1.000
_cell.length_b   1.000
_cell.length_c   1.000
_cell.angle_alpha   90.00
_cell.angle_beta   90.00
_cell.angle_gamma   90.00
#
_symmetry.space_group_name_H-M   'P 1'
#
loop_
_entity.id
_entity.type
_entity.pdbx_description
1 polymer ?
#
loop_
_entity_poly.entity_id
_entity_poly.type
_entity_poly.pdbx_seq_one_letter_code
_entity_poly.pdbx_strand_id
1 'polypeptide(L)'
;MNKFLKFLSALCLWGCGLGLYAASSPREVLNLNPDWKYQAGDYPGAEQPVYDDAAWENVGLPHSFSIPYFLSKDFYVGYGWYRREVDLAAKQLEKKIFLEFDGVFSEAEVFVNGKKAGSHDGG
;
A
#
# COMPACT_ATOMS: atom_id res chain seq x y z
N MET A 1 71.81 43.42 18.63
CA MET A 1 70.38 43.66 19.03
C MET A 1 69.49 43.16 17.88
N ASN A 2 69.19 41.84 17.85
CA ASN A 2 68.46 41.19 16.78
C ASN A 2 67.08 40.74 17.30
N LYS A 3 66.01 41.36 16.81
CA LYS A 3 64.66 40.96 17.11
C LYS A 3 64.23 39.91 16.09
N PHE A 4 64.09 38.66 16.51
CA PHE A 4 63.50 37.61 15.74
C PHE A 4 61.93 37.72 15.83
N LEU A 5 61.30 38.03 14.71
CA LEU A 5 59.85 38.02 14.59
C LEU A 5 59.39 36.61 14.17
N LYS A 6 58.73 35.88 15.08
CA LYS A 6 58.13 34.56 14.77
C LYS A 6 56.76 34.78 14.19
N PHE A 7 56.60 34.44 12.90
CA PHE A 7 55.26 34.31 12.28
C PHE A 7 54.67 32.97 12.66
N LEU A 8 53.57 33.02 13.40
CA LEU A 8 52.73 31.86 13.69
C LEU A 8 51.65 31.79 12.61
N SER A 9 51.80 30.91 11.62
CA SER A 9 50.78 30.65 10.63
C SER A 9 49.72 29.69 11.20
N ALA A 10 48.55 30.21 11.58
CA ALA A 10 47.42 29.39 11.95
C ALA A 10 46.73 28.87 10.67
N LEU A 11 46.90 27.57 10.42
CA LEU A 11 46.24 26.89 9.33
C LEU A 11 44.81 26.53 9.78
N CYS A 12 43.83 27.34 9.43
CA CYS A 12 42.40 26.98 9.61
C CYS A 12 41.99 25.94 8.59
N LEU A 13 41.95 24.68 8.97
CA LEU A 13 41.31 23.60 8.24
C LEU A 13 39.79 23.75 8.39
N TRP A 14 39.18 24.42 7.43
CA TRP A 14 37.71 24.36 7.26
C TRP A 14 37.37 22.99 6.69
N GLY A 15 37.00 22.08 7.56
CA GLY A 15 36.39 20.81 7.19
C GLY A 15 34.99 21.07 6.58
N CYS A 16 34.91 21.10 5.27
CA CYS A 16 33.62 21.03 4.58
C CYS A 16 32.99 19.65 4.81
N GLY A 17 32.20 19.52 5.87
CA GLY A 17 31.35 18.37 6.10
C GLY A 17 30.26 18.36 5.03
N LEU A 18 30.48 17.63 3.94
CA LEU A 18 29.40 17.27 3.00
C LEU A 18 28.47 16.30 3.72
N GLY A 19 27.46 16.84 4.39
CA GLY A 19 26.35 16.06 4.88
C GLY A 19 25.62 15.46 3.68
N LEU A 20 25.75 14.14 3.50
CA LEU A 20 24.91 13.40 2.59
C LEU A 20 23.48 13.44 3.16
N TYR A 21 22.69 14.43 2.74
CA TYR A 21 21.25 14.40 2.94
C TYR A 21 20.71 13.26 2.07
N ALA A 22 20.39 12.13 2.68
CA ALA A 22 19.59 11.11 2.02
C ALA A 22 18.25 11.78 1.65
N ALA A 23 18.02 11.99 0.37
CA ALA A 23 16.75 12.49 -0.11
C ALA A 23 15.70 11.44 0.26
N SER A 24 14.82 11.76 1.22
CA SER A 24 13.67 10.92 1.52
C SER A 24 12.81 10.85 0.27
N SER A 25 12.50 9.65 -0.18
CA SER A 25 11.56 9.47 -1.29
C SER A 25 10.26 10.19 -0.94
N PRO A 26 9.71 11.05 -1.80
CA PRO A 26 8.42 11.68 -1.57
C PRO A 26 7.26 10.65 -1.67
N ARG A 27 7.54 9.42 -2.10
CA ARG A 27 6.58 8.33 -2.24
C ARG A 27 6.36 7.67 -0.87
N GLU A 28 5.13 7.68 -0.42
CA GLU A 28 4.65 6.93 0.73
C GLU A 28 3.97 5.65 0.21
N VAL A 29 4.26 4.52 0.82
CA VAL A 29 3.66 3.22 0.48
C VAL A 29 2.95 2.70 1.70
N LEU A 30 1.66 2.38 1.56
CA LEU A 30 0.84 1.75 2.58
C LEU A 30 0.60 0.30 2.19
N ASN A 31 0.94 -0.62 3.09
CA ASN A 31 0.61 -2.03 2.90
C ASN A 31 -0.86 -2.27 3.23
N LEU A 32 -1.63 -2.67 2.23
CA LEU A 32 -3.05 -2.95 2.35
C LEU A 32 -3.38 -4.46 2.42
N ASN A 33 -2.41 -5.33 2.62
CA ASN A 33 -2.66 -6.77 2.68
C ASN A 33 -3.49 -7.24 3.88
N PRO A 34 -3.36 -6.71 5.11
CA PRO A 34 -4.20 -7.12 6.24
C PRO A 34 -5.62 -6.53 6.18
N ASP A 35 -6.49 -7.01 7.04
CA ASP A 35 -7.80 -6.42 7.40
C ASP A 35 -8.80 -6.27 6.24
N TRP A 36 -8.90 -7.26 5.39
CA TRP A 36 -9.95 -7.35 4.39
C TRP A 36 -11.16 -8.13 4.91
N LYS A 37 -12.33 -7.80 4.39
CA LYS A 37 -13.55 -8.58 4.48
C LYS A 37 -13.72 -9.36 3.19
N TYR A 38 -14.01 -10.66 3.31
CA TYR A 38 -14.21 -11.56 2.17
C TYR A 38 -15.56 -12.26 2.25
N GLN A 39 -16.20 -12.44 1.11
CA GLN A 39 -17.37 -13.27 0.96
C GLN A 39 -17.42 -13.88 -0.45
N ALA A 40 -17.56 -15.21 -0.51
CA ALA A 40 -17.80 -15.92 -1.76
C ALA A 40 -19.24 -15.70 -2.22
N GLY A 41 -19.45 -15.45 -3.49
CA GLY A 41 -20.77 -15.21 -4.09
C GLY A 41 -20.88 -13.89 -4.83
N ASP A 42 -22.02 -13.67 -5.49
CA ASP A 42 -22.36 -12.40 -6.12
C ASP A 42 -23.25 -11.59 -5.17
N TYR A 43 -22.82 -10.40 -4.84
CA TYR A 43 -23.51 -9.50 -3.91
C TYR A 43 -23.74 -8.15 -4.55
N PRO A 44 -24.85 -7.98 -5.30
CA PRO A 44 -25.20 -6.70 -5.92
C PRO A 44 -25.25 -5.57 -4.88
N GLY A 45 -24.57 -4.47 -5.15
CA GLY A 45 -24.48 -3.34 -4.24
C GLY A 45 -23.29 -3.40 -3.27
N ALA A 46 -22.52 -4.48 -3.26
CA ALA A 46 -21.35 -4.61 -2.39
C ALA A 46 -20.23 -3.60 -2.71
N GLU A 47 -20.27 -2.95 -3.86
CA GLU A 47 -19.38 -1.84 -4.22
C GLU A 47 -19.69 -0.55 -3.43
N GLN A 48 -20.89 -0.45 -2.83
CA GLN A 48 -21.32 0.76 -2.13
C GLN A 48 -20.66 0.89 -0.74
N PRO A 49 -20.24 2.09 -0.33
CA PRO A 49 -19.62 2.31 0.97
C PRO A 49 -20.51 1.91 2.16
N VAL A 50 -21.83 2.06 2.00
CA VAL A 50 -22.80 1.79 3.08
C VAL A 50 -23.24 0.32 3.14
N TYR A 51 -22.65 -0.56 2.33
CA TYR A 51 -22.98 -1.98 2.34
C TYR A 51 -22.59 -2.61 3.68
N ASP A 52 -23.50 -3.40 4.26
CA ASP A 52 -23.26 -4.11 5.53
C ASP A 52 -22.45 -5.40 5.25
N ASP A 53 -21.18 -5.37 5.61
CA ASP A 53 -20.26 -6.50 5.50
C ASP A 53 -19.85 -7.08 6.88
N ALA A 54 -20.61 -6.78 7.93
CA ALA A 54 -20.27 -7.20 9.29
C ALA A 54 -20.17 -8.73 9.43
N ALA A 55 -20.96 -9.47 8.66
CA ALA A 55 -20.98 -10.94 8.69
C ALA A 55 -19.89 -11.58 7.79
N TRP A 56 -19.13 -10.78 7.03
CA TRP A 56 -18.12 -11.30 6.12
C TRP A 56 -16.87 -11.75 6.88
N GLU A 57 -16.15 -12.71 6.31
CA GLU A 57 -14.93 -13.24 6.88
C GLU A 57 -13.80 -12.21 6.89
N ASN A 58 -13.05 -12.14 8.00
CA ASN A 58 -11.83 -11.33 8.06
C ASN A 58 -10.67 -12.13 7.48
N VAL A 59 -10.02 -11.59 6.47
CA VAL A 59 -8.90 -12.22 5.77
C VAL A 59 -7.72 -11.28 5.60
N GLY A 60 -6.54 -11.85 5.45
CA GLY A 60 -5.35 -11.14 4.99
C GLY A 60 -4.99 -11.59 3.58
N LEU A 61 -4.38 -10.70 2.79
CA LEU A 61 -3.85 -11.05 1.47
C LEU A 61 -2.39 -11.52 1.59
N PRO A 62 -1.95 -12.47 0.76
CA PRO A 62 -2.70 -13.16 -0.29
C PRO A 62 -3.74 -14.13 0.26
N HIS A 63 -4.89 -14.21 -0.38
CA HIS A 63 -5.99 -15.10 -0.04
C HIS A 63 -6.48 -15.86 -1.29
N SER A 64 -7.04 -17.04 -1.09
CA SER A 64 -7.67 -17.84 -2.14
C SER A 64 -9.07 -18.25 -1.71
N PHE A 65 -10.01 -18.31 -2.66
CA PHE A 65 -11.43 -18.67 -2.42
C PHE A 65 -11.63 -20.01 -1.74
N SER A 66 -10.68 -20.92 -1.90
CA SER A 66 -10.78 -22.31 -1.47
C SER A 66 -9.73 -22.68 -0.42
N ILE A 67 -9.25 -21.74 0.39
CA ILE A 67 -8.38 -22.04 1.51
C ILE A 67 -9.24 -22.31 2.78
N PRO A 68 -8.95 -23.39 3.50
CA PRO A 68 -7.93 -24.40 3.23
C PRO A 68 -8.44 -25.49 2.27
N TYR A 69 -7.94 -25.49 1.05
CA TYR A 69 -8.36 -26.41 -0.02
C TYR A 69 -8.19 -27.90 0.33
N PHE A 70 -7.29 -28.26 1.23
CA PHE A 70 -7.07 -29.62 1.68
C PHE A 70 -8.18 -30.15 2.60
N LEU A 71 -9.08 -29.31 3.07
CA LEU A 71 -10.26 -29.68 3.85
C LEU A 71 -11.53 -29.78 3.00
N SER A 72 -11.53 -29.20 1.81
CA SER A 72 -12.65 -29.20 0.87
C SER A 72 -12.34 -30.06 -0.34
N LYS A 73 -13.29 -30.91 -0.74
CA LYS A 73 -13.20 -31.68 -1.98
C LYS A 73 -13.61 -30.87 -3.21
N ASP A 74 -14.33 -29.77 -2.98
CA ASP A 74 -14.89 -28.96 -4.04
C ASP A 74 -14.23 -27.59 -4.03
N PHE A 75 -13.67 -27.20 -5.17
CA PHE A 75 -13.15 -25.86 -5.38
C PHE A 75 -14.30 -24.91 -5.69
N TYR A 76 -14.37 -23.82 -4.96
CA TYR A 76 -15.30 -22.75 -5.31
C TYR A 76 -14.85 -22.08 -6.61
N VAL A 77 -15.76 -22.00 -7.57
CA VAL A 77 -15.62 -21.24 -8.81
C VAL A 77 -16.76 -20.25 -8.91
N GLY A 78 -16.45 -18.98 -8.98
CA GLY A 78 -17.47 -17.92 -9.02
C GLY A 78 -16.90 -16.58 -8.56
N TYR A 79 -17.77 -15.69 -8.17
CA TYR A 79 -17.40 -14.37 -7.67
C TYR A 79 -16.92 -14.45 -6.23
N GLY A 80 -15.91 -13.64 -5.90
CA GLY A 80 -15.47 -13.38 -4.53
C GLY A 80 -15.35 -11.88 -4.32
N TRP A 81 -16.03 -11.38 -3.31
CA TRP A 81 -15.95 -9.98 -2.93
C TRP A 81 -14.92 -9.79 -1.83
N TYR A 82 -14.08 -8.79 -2.02
CA TYR A 82 -13.14 -8.29 -1.02
C TYR A 82 -13.46 -6.83 -0.74
N ARG A 83 -13.63 -6.49 0.51
CA ARG A 83 -13.90 -5.12 0.94
C ARG A 83 -12.91 -4.71 2.00
N ARG A 84 -12.52 -3.45 1.96
CA ARG A 84 -11.67 -2.85 2.97
C ARG A 84 -11.94 -1.35 3.08
N GLU A 85 -11.95 -0.85 4.30
CA GLU A 85 -11.91 0.58 4.57
C GLU A 85 -10.47 1.03 4.78
N VAL A 86 -10.13 2.21 4.27
CA VAL A 86 -8.79 2.80 4.39
C VAL A 86 -8.94 4.24 4.80
N ASP A 87 -8.45 4.55 5.99
CA ASP A 87 -8.40 5.92 6.49
C ASP A 87 -7.16 6.64 5.95
N LEU A 88 -7.37 7.72 5.22
CA LEU A 88 -6.31 8.56 4.69
C LEU A 88 -6.28 9.90 5.41
N ALA A 89 -5.10 10.29 5.86
CA ALA A 89 -4.91 11.62 6.43
C ALA A 89 -5.09 12.72 5.37
N ALA A 90 -5.54 13.91 5.77
CA ALA A 90 -5.78 15.03 4.86
C ALA A 90 -4.58 15.33 3.94
N LYS A 91 -3.36 15.27 4.48
CA LYS A 91 -2.11 15.46 3.71
C LYS A 91 -1.88 14.41 2.61
N GLN A 92 -2.45 13.21 2.75
CA GLN A 92 -2.36 12.15 1.75
C GLN A 92 -3.36 12.39 0.61
N LEU A 93 -4.53 12.94 0.94
CA LEU A 93 -5.57 13.30 -0.04
C LEU A 93 -5.15 14.44 -0.98
N GLU A 94 -4.15 15.24 -0.60
CA GLU A 94 -3.55 16.28 -1.46
C GLU A 94 -2.59 15.70 -2.51
N LYS A 95 -2.26 14.41 -2.41
CA LYS A 95 -1.33 13.71 -3.30
C LYS A 95 -2.07 12.88 -4.34
N LYS A 96 -1.33 12.45 -5.37
CA LYS A 96 -1.81 11.39 -6.24
C LYS A 96 -1.73 10.06 -5.51
N ILE A 97 -2.85 9.34 -5.49
CA ILE A 97 -2.98 8.04 -4.83
C ILE A 97 -3.13 6.99 -5.92
N PHE A 98 -2.40 5.89 -5.78
CA PHE A 98 -2.48 4.73 -6.65
C PHE A 98 -2.79 3.51 -5.79
N LEU A 99 -3.67 2.65 -6.28
CA LEU A 99 -3.80 1.27 -5.82
C LEU A 99 -2.98 0.39 -6.73
N GLU A 100 -2.06 -0.36 -6.15
CA GLU A 100 -1.17 -1.27 -6.86
C GLU A 100 -1.45 -2.69 -6.38
N PHE A 101 -1.68 -3.59 -7.31
CA PHE A 101 -1.91 -5.01 -7.07
C PHE A 101 -0.78 -5.78 -7.73
N ASP A 102 -0.02 -6.55 -6.95
CA ASP A 102 1.08 -7.37 -7.45
C ASP A 102 0.58 -8.58 -8.24
N GLY A 103 -0.64 -9.02 -7.95
CA GLY A 103 -1.29 -10.10 -8.68
C GLY A 103 -2.74 -10.28 -8.25
N VAL A 104 -3.61 -10.47 -9.22
CA VAL A 104 -5.02 -10.86 -9.02
C VAL A 104 -5.38 -11.88 -10.10
N PHE A 105 -5.78 -13.07 -9.69
CA PHE A 105 -6.20 -14.14 -10.61
C PHE A 105 -7.74 -14.18 -10.64
N SER A 106 -8.40 -14.30 -11.74
CA SER A 106 -8.04 -14.16 -13.15
C SER A 106 -8.69 -12.91 -13.74
N GLU A 107 -9.94 -12.64 -13.36
CA GLU A 107 -10.70 -11.45 -13.69
C GLU A 107 -10.97 -10.67 -12.41
N ALA A 108 -10.81 -9.35 -12.45
CA ALA A 108 -11.09 -8.50 -11.30
C ALA A 108 -11.67 -7.17 -11.71
N GLU A 109 -12.60 -6.68 -10.91
CA GLU A 109 -13.10 -5.32 -10.95
C GLU A 109 -12.79 -4.61 -9.63
N VAL A 110 -12.30 -3.39 -9.72
CA VAL A 110 -11.94 -2.58 -8.55
C VAL A 110 -12.88 -1.40 -8.46
N PHE A 111 -13.45 -1.21 -7.27
CA PHE A 111 -14.32 -0.08 -6.96
C PHE A 111 -13.73 0.74 -5.83
N VAL A 112 -13.86 2.04 -5.90
CA VAL A 112 -13.49 2.99 -4.84
C VAL A 112 -14.70 3.85 -4.54
N ASN A 113 -15.21 3.78 -3.31
CA ASN A 113 -16.39 4.53 -2.86
C ASN A 113 -17.59 4.38 -3.82
N GLY A 114 -17.89 3.15 -4.24
CA GLY A 114 -19.02 2.83 -5.13
C GLY A 114 -18.77 3.11 -6.62
N LYS A 115 -17.60 3.59 -7.00
CA LYS A 115 -17.26 3.90 -8.40
C LYS A 115 -16.23 2.92 -8.92
N LYS A 116 -16.46 2.37 -10.11
CA LYS A 116 -15.47 1.52 -10.78
C LYS A 116 -14.21 2.32 -11.08
N ALA A 117 -13.10 1.87 -10.52
CA ALA A 117 -11.77 2.48 -10.69
C ALA A 117 -10.95 1.78 -11.77
N GLY A 118 -11.18 0.47 -11.97
CA GLY A 118 -10.47 -0.31 -12.97
C GLY A 118 -10.97 -1.74 -13.06
N SER A 119 -10.41 -2.48 -14.00
CA SER A 119 -10.60 -3.92 -14.15
C SER A 119 -9.35 -4.55 -14.72
N HIS A 120 -9.17 -5.84 -14.45
CA HIS A 120 -8.10 -6.67 -14.96
C HIS A 120 -8.72 -7.97 -15.48
N ASP A 121 -8.19 -8.45 -16.60
CA ASP A 121 -8.55 -9.72 -17.24
C ASP A 121 -7.24 -10.41 -17.64
N GLY A 122 -6.99 -11.56 -17.05
CA GLY A 122 -5.77 -12.33 -17.23
C GLY A 122 -5.12 -12.77 -15.91
N GLY A 123 -4.05 -13.50 -16.00
CA GLY A 123 -3.27 -14.02 -14.89
C GLY A 123 -1.79 -13.91 -15.08
#